data_216aaf8cb66e6b1a3f276209105c7e03
#
_entry.id   216aaf8cb66e6b1a3f276209105c7e03
#
_cell.length_a   1.000
_cell.length_b   1.000
_cell.length_c   1.000
_cell.angle_alpha   90.00
_cell.angle_beta   90.00
_cell.angle_gamma   90.00
#
_symmetry.space_group_name_H-M   'P 1'
#
loop_
_entity.id
_entity.type
_entity.pdbx_description
1 polymer ?
#
loop_
_entity_poly.entity_id
_entity_poly.type
_entity_poly.pdbx_seq_one_letter_code
_entity_poly.pdbx_strand_id
1 'polypeptide(L)'
;KNVLSGMIHAILLVVHNDEYDGIVTGIKHEYEDLITTHLHSKIEGDKCMELFMLQGNAEKVGDITKEFQINKKMDTIKLVAL
;
A
#
# COMPACT_ATOMS: atom_id res chain seq x y z
N LYS A 1 -18.93 -13.96 -4.85
CA LYS A 1 -18.22 -13.04 -4.70
C LYS A 1 -17.16 -13.11 -3.76
N ASN A 2 -16.14 -12.56 -4.01
CA ASN A 2 -15.04 -12.64 -3.19
C ASN A 2 -14.96 -11.54 -2.27
N VAL A 3 -15.43 -11.78 -1.10
CA VAL A 3 -15.40 -10.77 -0.10
C VAL A 3 -14.33 -11.13 0.89
N LEU A 4 -13.36 -10.28 1.03
CA LEU A 4 -12.36 -10.47 2.07
C LEU A 4 -13.01 -10.27 3.41
N SER A 5 -12.72 -11.12 4.34
CA SER A 5 -13.26 -11.01 5.69
C SER A 5 -12.29 -11.58 6.70
N GLY A 6 -12.44 -11.17 7.95
CA GLY A 6 -11.58 -11.63 9.03
C GLY A 6 -10.19 -11.06 8.95
N MET A 7 -9.26 -11.74 9.60
CA MET A 7 -7.85 -11.38 9.59
C MET A 7 -7.20 -11.96 8.37
N ILE A 8 -6.50 -11.13 7.63
CA ILE A 8 -5.82 -11.59 6.42
C ILE A 8 -4.38 -11.09 6.39
N HIS A 9 -3.60 -11.73 5.54
CA HIS A 9 -2.27 -11.29 5.18
C HIS A 9 -2.32 -10.86 3.72
N ALA A 10 -1.65 -9.78 3.38
CA ALA A 10 -1.68 -9.28 2.02
C ALA A 10 -0.38 -8.55 1.71
N ILE A 11 -0.12 -8.36 0.44
CA ILE A 11 0.99 -7.55 -0.03
C ILE A 11 0.40 -6.43 -0.87
N LEU A 12 0.78 -5.21 -0.57
CA LEU A 12 0.34 -4.04 -1.33
C LEU A 12 1.56 -3.43 -2.00
N LEU A 13 1.53 -3.38 -3.32
CA LEU A 13 2.61 -2.81 -4.11
C LEU A 13 2.17 -1.46 -4.65
N VAL A 14 3.02 -0.45 -4.45
CA VAL A 14 2.73 0.91 -4.91
C VAL A 14 3.94 1.41 -5.68
N VAL A 15 3.71 1.96 -6.86
CA VAL A 15 4.77 2.60 -7.65
C VAL A 15 4.38 4.07 -7.82
N HIS A 16 5.31 4.96 -7.55
CA HIS A 16 5.04 6.39 -7.63
C HIS A 16 6.30 7.16 -7.96
N ASN A 17 6.12 8.40 -8.40
CA ASN A 17 7.23 9.30 -8.58
C ASN A 17 7.72 9.74 -7.19
N ASP A 18 9.03 9.91 -7.03
CA ASP A 18 9.61 10.18 -5.71
C ASP A 18 9.17 11.52 -5.12
N GLU A 19 8.71 12.45 -5.95
CA GLU A 19 8.18 13.72 -5.42
C GLU A 19 6.94 13.50 -4.57
N TYR A 20 6.30 12.33 -4.66
CA TYR A 20 5.11 12.02 -3.89
C TYR A 20 5.39 11.16 -2.67
N ASP A 21 6.66 11.05 -2.26
CA ASP A 21 7.03 10.29 -1.06
C ASP A 21 6.25 10.74 0.18
N GLY A 22 5.96 12.03 0.28
CA GLY A 22 5.22 12.54 1.43
C GLY A 22 3.81 11.99 1.54
N ILE A 23 3.15 11.77 0.40
CA ILE A 23 1.82 11.19 0.38
C ILE A 23 1.88 9.76 0.91
N VAL A 24 2.86 8.99 0.43
CA VAL A 24 3.02 7.59 0.84
C VAL A 24 3.35 7.52 2.33
N THR A 25 4.23 8.37 2.81
CA THR A 25 4.59 8.42 4.22
C THR A 25 3.38 8.74 5.09
N GLY A 26 2.55 9.68 4.66
CA GLY A 26 1.34 10.03 5.40
C GLY A 26 0.38 8.85 5.52
N ILE A 27 0.15 8.13 4.43
CA ILE A 27 -0.72 6.97 4.45
C ILE A 27 -0.11 5.88 5.33
N LYS A 28 1.20 5.66 5.22
CA LYS A 28 1.90 4.68 6.04
C LYS A 28 1.69 4.96 7.53
N HIS A 29 1.82 6.21 7.94
CA HIS A 29 1.63 6.55 9.34
C HIS A 29 0.20 6.33 9.80
N GLU A 30 -0.74 6.61 8.94
CA GLU A 30 -2.15 6.44 9.27
C GLU A 30 -2.50 4.98 9.51
N TYR A 31 -1.82 4.07 8.82
CA TYR A 31 -2.12 2.64 8.87
C TYR A 31 -0.96 1.81 9.44
N GLU A 32 -0.14 2.42 10.28
CA GLU A 32 1.07 1.70 10.72
C GLU A 32 0.76 0.44 11.52
N ASP A 33 -0.39 0.37 12.18
CA ASP A 33 -0.78 -0.85 12.90
C ASP A 33 -1.00 -2.03 11.98
N LEU A 34 -1.28 -1.76 10.71
CA LEU A 34 -1.58 -2.78 9.74
C LEU A 34 -0.30 -3.27 9.03
N ILE A 35 0.73 -2.45 9.02
CA ILE A 35 1.94 -2.72 8.23
C ILE A 35 2.94 -3.47 9.08
N THR A 36 3.31 -4.68 8.65
CA THR A 36 4.31 -5.48 9.36
C THR A 36 5.70 -5.27 8.77
N THR A 37 5.80 -4.99 7.48
CA THR A 37 7.07 -4.78 6.81
C THR A 37 6.86 -3.79 5.68
N HIS A 38 7.84 -2.92 5.48
CA HIS A 38 7.80 -1.95 4.40
C HIS A 38 9.16 -1.90 3.73
N LEU A 39 9.17 -2.08 2.43
CA LEU A 39 10.37 -1.96 1.62
C LEU A 39 10.17 -0.82 0.64
N HIS A 40 11.21 -0.01 0.48
CA HIS A 40 11.20 1.10 -0.45
C HIS A 40 12.42 0.97 -1.34
N SER A 41 12.22 0.94 -2.62
CA SER A 41 13.31 0.79 -3.57
C SER A 41 13.15 1.81 -4.68
N LYS A 42 14.25 2.46 -5.01
CA LYS A 42 14.28 3.30 -6.18
C LYS A 42 14.34 2.36 -7.37
N ILE A 43 13.52 2.58 -8.36
CA ILE A 43 13.61 1.79 -9.58
C ILE A 43 14.22 2.64 -10.66
N GLU A 44 13.55 2.94 -11.71
CA GLU A 44 14.18 3.64 -12.81
C GLU A 44 13.79 5.12 -12.79
N GLY A 45 14.76 6.00 -13.03
CA GLY A 45 14.50 7.43 -13.08
C GLY A 45 14.04 7.96 -11.73
N ASP A 46 12.92 8.65 -11.72
CA ASP A 46 12.36 9.22 -10.51
C ASP A 46 11.35 8.32 -9.83
N LYS A 47 11.27 7.06 -10.24
CA LYS A 47 10.23 6.17 -9.72
C LYS A 47 10.70 5.40 -8.51
N CYS A 48 9.79 5.22 -7.57
CA CYS A 48 10.00 4.40 -6.39
C CYS A 48 8.97 3.30 -6.36
N MET A 49 9.39 2.14 -5.87
CA MET A 49 8.50 1.02 -5.63
C MET A 49 8.45 0.80 -4.14
N GLU A 50 7.26 0.75 -3.60
CA GLU A 50 7.04 0.49 -2.18
C GLU A 50 6.28 -0.81 -2.04
N LEU A 51 6.73 -1.66 -1.14
CA LEU A 51 6.04 -2.90 -0.89
C LEU A 51 5.69 -2.93 0.58
N PHE A 52 4.40 -3.06 0.86
CA PHE A 52 3.90 -3.13 2.22
C PHE A 52 3.37 -4.52 2.47
N MET A 53 3.87 -5.17 3.51
CA MET A 53 3.28 -6.43 3.96
C MET A 53 2.27 -6.06 5.02
N LEU A 54 1.04 -6.52 4.84
CA LEU A 54 -0.07 -6.13 5.68
C LEU A 54 -0.60 -7.35 6.42
N GLN A 55 -0.98 -7.13 7.67
CA GLN A 55 -1.65 -8.16 8.45
C GLN A 55 -2.71 -7.45 9.28
N GLY A 56 -3.94 -7.84 9.12
CA GLY A 56 -4.99 -7.23 9.89
C GLY A 56 -6.36 -7.55 9.36
N ASN A 57 -7.32 -6.80 9.85
CA ASN A 57 -8.70 -6.94 9.44
C ASN A 57 -8.84 -6.64 7.95
N ALA A 58 -9.59 -7.46 7.24
CA ALA A 58 -9.76 -7.32 5.80
C ALA A 58 -10.32 -5.97 5.42
N GLU A 59 -11.19 -5.41 6.22
CA GLU A 59 -11.76 -4.11 5.95
C GLU A 59 -10.68 -3.03 5.98
N LYS A 60 -9.78 -3.11 6.95
CA LYS A 60 -8.67 -2.16 7.04
C LYS A 60 -7.71 -2.29 5.88
N VAL A 61 -7.47 -3.52 5.44
CA VAL A 61 -6.63 -3.76 4.26
C VAL A 61 -7.28 -3.12 3.04
N GLY A 62 -8.58 -3.21 2.92
CA GLY A 62 -9.32 -2.52 1.86
C GLY A 62 -9.20 -1.02 1.97
N ASP A 63 -9.23 -0.49 3.21
CA ASP A 63 -9.16 0.95 3.44
C ASP A 63 -7.81 1.53 3.00
N ILE A 64 -6.70 0.92 3.38
CA ILE A 64 -5.38 1.42 2.96
C ILE A 64 -5.23 1.34 1.45
N THR A 65 -5.70 0.25 0.86
CA THR A 65 -5.64 0.08 -0.59
C THR A 65 -6.40 1.20 -1.28
N LYS A 66 -7.59 1.51 -0.79
CA LYS A 66 -8.42 2.56 -1.36
C LYS A 66 -7.79 3.94 -1.20
N GLU A 67 -7.14 4.19 -0.06
CA GLU A 67 -6.44 5.46 0.16
C GLU A 67 -5.43 5.71 -0.94
N PHE A 68 -4.67 4.69 -1.30
CA PHE A 68 -3.72 4.82 -2.40
C PHE A 68 -4.43 4.96 -3.74
N GLN A 69 -5.50 4.21 -3.94
CA GLN A 69 -6.21 4.19 -5.24
C GLN A 69 -6.89 5.51 -5.56
N ILE A 70 -7.42 6.20 -4.58
CA ILE A 70 -8.10 7.47 -4.84
C ILE A 70 -7.10 8.59 -5.10
N ASN A 71 -5.81 8.35 -4.80
CA ASN A 71 -4.80 9.34 -5.05
C ASN A 71 -4.27 9.18 -6.46
N LYS A 72 -4.53 10.16 -7.30
CA LYS A 72 -4.18 10.06 -8.71
C LYS A 72 -2.71 10.23 -9.02
N LYS A 73 -1.89 10.42 -7.97
CA LYS A 73 -0.45 10.57 -8.15
C LYS A 73 0.29 9.23 -8.13
N MET A 74 -0.41 8.15 -7.82
CA MET A 74 0.21 6.82 -7.81
C MET A 74 0.13 6.23 -9.20
N ASP A 75 1.23 5.63 -9.66
CA ASP A 75 1.29 5.02 -11.00
C ASP A 75 0.70 3.62 -11.02
N THR A 76 1.01 2.84 -10.01
CA THR A 76 0.59 1.44 -9.96
C THR A 76 0.23 1.10 -8.53
N ILE A 77 -0.87 0.39 -8.35
CA ILE A 77 -1.27 -0.12 -7.05
C ILE A 77 -1.78 -1.53 -7.27
N LYS A 78 -1.18 -2.49 -6.59
CA LYS A 78 -1.60 -3.89 -6.68
C LYS A 78 -1.69 -4.48 -5.31
N LEU A 79 -2.81 -5.12 -5.02
CA LEU A 79 -3.03 -5.81 -3.76
C LEU A 79 -3.12 -7.30 -4.03
N VAL A 80 -2.34 -8.08 -3.28
CA VAL A 80 -2.40 -9.52 -3.37
C VAL A 80 -2.74 -10.04 -1.97
N ALA A 81 -3.94 -10.59 -1.83
CA ALA A 81 -4.34 -11.19 -0.56
C ALA A 81 -3.88 -12.64 -0.55
N LEU A 82 -3.32 -13.06 0.55
CA LEU A 82 -2.75 -14.41 0.69
C LEU A 82 -3.71 -15.38 1.36
#